data_a088701b55f22cde8f33c5db71c41699
#
_entry.id   a088701b55f22cde8f33c5db71c41699
#
_cell.length_a   1.000
_cell.length_b   1.000
_cell.length_c   1.000
_cell.angle_alpha   90.00
_cell.angle_beta   90.00
_cell.angle_gamma   90.00
#
_symmetry.space_group_name_H-M   'P 1'
#
loop_
_entity.id
_entity.type
_entity.pdbx_description
1 polymer ?
#
loop_
_entity_poly.entity_id
_entity_poly.type
_entity_poly.pdbx_seq_one_letter_code
_entity_poly.pdbx_strand_id
1 'polypeptide(L)'
;MKITAYAATIGHSVWFSHDLGESWNRAFTPTGGIYNESRCWSISVHPERPGEVLSGTDLGVYRWSPSDNRWNYVPSPMDELHIQQLTQAPHDPDIIFAGTRPAEIFRSLNGGLTWIRCELGNDKECFFINTPRITSIQFDPIEKETVWVTIEIAGIFKSTDLGVTWEKCNNGLISDDTHNLVFFDEVEGGRKIWCSTEEGLHRSTDNGANWTLHEIPQAPWAYMRCIKRRADRSGVMFLSVGDKPSGETGILLRSNDYGETWEDARLPGYVNSTIWWIATNPADPNLIFCHTILGQVFRSTDGGQNWEKMQRELGEIRMIAWQPTPAE
;
A
#
# COMPACT_ATOMS: atom_id res chain seq x y z
N MET A 1 4.14 15.01 18.14
CA MET A 1 5.27 14.36 17.45
C MET A 1 5.48 15.06 16.11
N LYS A 2 6.73 15.35 15.73
CA LYS A 2 7.01 15.82 14.35
C LYS A 2 6.99 14.62 13.43
N ILE A 3 6.41 14.76 12.24
CA ILE A 3 6.36 13.71 11.23
C ILE A 3 6.79 14.25 9.85
N THR A 4 7.16 13.34 8.98
CA THR A 4 7.26 13.61 7.54
C THR A 4 6.32 12.69 6.80
N ALA A 5 5.41 13.26 6.03
CA ALA A 5 4.56 12.54 5.09
C ALA A 5 5.18 12.60 3.68
N TYR A 6 4.98 11.54 2.91
CA TYR A 6 5.49 11.37 1.55
C TYR A 6 4.35 10.99 0.62
N ALA A 7 4.32 11.56 -0.57
CA ALA A 7 3.37 11.17 -1.62
C ALA A 7 4.12 10.84 -2.91
N ALA A 8 3.98 9.59 -3.36
CA ALA A 8 4.48 9.12 -4.66
C ALA A 8 3.47 9.51 -5.74
N THR A 9 3.92 10.27 -6.74
CA THR A 9 3.04 10.81 -7.78
C THR A 9 3.51 10.42 -9.18
N ILE A 10 2.56 10.40 -10.10
CA ILE A 10 2.84 10.13 -11.50
C ILE A 10 3.19 11.41 -12.23
N GLY A 11 4.43 11.50 -12.68
CA GLY A 11 4.95 12.65 -13.43
C GLY A 11 5.29 13.88 -12.58
N HIS A 12 5.30 13.74 -11.24
CA HIS A 12 5.66 14.82 -10.32
C HIS A 12 6.59 14.37 -9.19
N SER A 13 7.25 13.21 -9.33
CA SER A 13 8.21 12.68 -8.35
C SER A 13 7.58 12.39 -6.98
N VAL A 14 8.36 12.50 -5.91
CA VAL A 14 7.91 12.35 -4.52
C VAL A 14 7.79 13.70 -3.85
N TRP A 15 6.65 13.94 -3.22
CA TRP A 15 6.39 15.12 -2.40
C TRP A 15 6.61 14.83 -0.92
N PHE A 16 7.04 15.83 -0.16
CA PHE A 16 7.24 15.79 1.29
C PHE A 16 6.38 16.83 1.97
N SER A 17 5.84 16.48 3.12
CA SER A 17 5.19 17.40 4.05
C SER A 17 5.75 17.20 5.47
N HIS A 18 6.12 18.28 6.14
CA HIS A 18 6.62 18.27 7.53
C HIS A 18 5.60 18.89 8.50
N ASP A 19 4.43 19.25 8.02
CA ASP A 19 3.36 19.97 8.73
C ASP A 19 2.00 19.26 8.60
N LEU A 20 2.02 17.93 8.67
CA LEU A 20 0.82 17.08 8.64
C LEU A 20 0.00 17.22 7.34
N GLY A 21 0.61 17.57 6.21
CA GLY A 21 -0.04 17.67 4.92
C GLY A 21 -0.55 19.07 4.57
N GLU A 22 -0.31 20.08 5.40
CA GLU A 22 -0.72 21.47 5.12
C GLU A 22 0.06 22.06 3.93
N SER A 23 1.35 21.81 3.87
CA SER A 23 2.18 22.17 2.73
C SER A 23 2.99 21.01 2.19
N TRP A 24 3.28 21.04 0.90
CA TRP A 24 4.01 19.97 0.21
C TRP A 24 5.12 20.55 -0.64
N ASN A 25 6.30 19.93 -0.57
CA ASN A 25 7.50 20.29 -1.30
C ASN A 25 8.10 19.08 -2.00
N ARG A 26 8.94 19.32 -3.02
CA ARG A 26 9.69 18.28 -3.72
C ARG A 26 11.19 18.53 -3.57
N ALA A 27 11.99 17.48 -3.60
CA ALA A 27 13.44 17.63 -3.76
C ALA A 27 13.73 18.29 -5.12
N PHE A 28 14.63 19.27 -5.11
CA PHE A 28 15.01 19.98 -6.33
C PHE A 28 15.85 19.07 -7.24
N THR A 29 15.45 18.89 -8.50
CA THR A 29 16.08 17.93 -9.44
C THR A 29 17.60 17.96 -9.48
N PRO A 30 18.29 19.08 -9.66
CA PRO A 30 19.74 19.11 -9.78
C PRO A 30 20.50 18.57 -8.56
N THR A 31 19.91 18.66 -7.37
CA THR A 31 20.50 18.21 -6.12
C THR A 31 19.72 17.05 -5.49
N GLY A 32 18.47 16.87 -5.84
CA GLY A 32 17.54 15.90 -5.24
C GLY A 32 17.74 14.46 -5.70
N GLY A 33 18.47 14.21 -6.78
CA GLY A 33 18.84 12.87 -7.24
C GLY A 33 17.76 12.11 -8.04
N ILE A 34 16.51 12.52 -7.98
CA ILE A 34 15.41 11.95 -8.76
C ILE A 34 14.81 13.05 -9.66
N TYR A 35 14.49 12.70 -10.90
CA TYR A 35 13.93 13.66 -11.84
C TYR A 35 12.52 14.12 -11.44
N ASN A 36 12.23 15.41 -11.54
CA ASN A 36 10.95 15.99 -11.10
C ASN A 36 9.72 15.46 -11.84
N GLU A 37 9.90 14.93 -13.05
CA GLU A 37 8.83 14.35 -13.85
C GLU A 37 8.78 12.82 -13.75
N SER A 38 9.59 12.20 -12.87
CA SER A 38 9.58 10.76 -12.63
C SER A 38 8.20 10.29 -12.15
N ARG A 39 7.84 9.11 -12.59
CA ARG A 39 6.65 8.40 -12.13
C ARG A 39 7.04 7.56 -10.93
N CYS A 40 6.55 7.95 -9.76
CA CYS A 40 6.77 7.24 -8.51
C CYS A 40 5.52 6.48 -8.13
N TRP A 41 5.65 5.15 -7.98
CA TRP A 41 4.52 4.24 -7.78
C TRP A 41 4.36 3.83 -6.32
N SER A 42 5.46 3.71 -5.60
CA SER A 42 5.46 3.20 -4.23
C SER A 42 6.44 3.93 -3.32
N ILE A 43 6.10 3.93 -2.04
CA ILE A 43 6.92 4.45 -0.93
C ILE A 43 6.99 3.38 0.15
N SER A 44 8.20 3.12 0.65
CA SER A 44 8.39 2.29 1.85
C SER A 44 9.19 3.07 2.89
N VAL A 45 8.70 3.03 4.13
CA VAL A 45 9.36 3.59 5.32
C VAL A 45 9.46 2.50 6.38
N HIS A 46 10.50 2.55 7.21
CA HIS A 46 10.70 1.54 8.26
C HIS A 46 11.08 2.21 9.59
N PRO A 47 10.49 1.79 10.74
CA PRO A 47 10.72 2.44 12.04
C PRO A 47 12.18 2.33 12.53
N GLU A 48 12.92 1.29 12.16
CA GLU A 48 14.34 1.12 12.51
C GLU A 48 15.29 1.94 11.62
N ARG A 49 14.76 2.57 10.55
CA ARG A 49 15.50 3.47 9.65
C ARG A 49 14.80 4.82 9.52
N PRO A 50 14.68 5.57 10.63
CA PRO A 50 13.94 6.81 10.62
C PRO A 50 14.56 7.81 9.64
N GLY A 51 13.71 8.41 8.81
CA GLY A 51 14.12 9.35 7.77
C GLY A 51 14.59 8.71 6.46
N GLU A 52 14.98 7.43 6.43
CA GLU A 52 15.17 6.72 5.16
C GLU A 52 13.82 6.42 4.50
N VAL A 53 13.80 6.53 3.18
CA VAL A 53 12.62 6.21 2.36
C VAL A 53 13.07 5.47 1.11
N LEU A 54 12.37 4.40 0.77
CA LEU A 54 12.51 3.77 -0.54
C LEU A 54 11.35 4.22 -1.43
N SER A 55 11.65 4.52 -2.69
CA SER A 55 10.64 4.79 -3.72
C SER A 55 10.85 3.87 -4.92
N GLY A 56 9.79 3.22 -5.34
CA GLY A 56 9.73 2.49 -6.60
C GLY A 56 9.23 3.40 -7.71
N THR A 57 9.96 3.44 -8.81
CA THR A 57 9.70 4.32 -9.93
C THR A 57 9.58 3.54 -11.25
N ASP A 58 9.41 4.25 -12.36
CA ASP A 58 9.54 3.71 -13.73
C ASP A 58 11.01 3.64 -14.22
N LEU A 59 11.96 4.04 -13.37
CA LEU A 59 13.39 4.06 -13.64
C LEU A 59 14.20 3.33 -12.55
N GLY A 60 13.57 2.39 -11.83
CA GLY A 60 14.23 1.61 -10.79
C GLY A 60 13.89 2.06 -9.36
N VAL A 61 14.68 1.60 -8.43
CA VAL A 61 14.56 1.87 -6.99
C VAL A 61 15.41 3.06 -6.60
N TYR A 62 14.86 3.95 -5.80
CA TYR A 62 15.58 5.08 -5.21
C TYR A 62 15.45 5.06 -3.69
N ARG A 63 16.54 5.48 -3.02
CA ARG A 63 16.58 5.64 -1.57
C ARG A 63 16.85 7.10 -1.22
N TRP A 64 15.97 7.68 -0.39
CA TRP A 64 16.26 8.93 0.28
C TRP A 64 17.10 8.66 1.52
N SER A 65 18.19 9.41 1.66
CA SER A 65 19.02 9.40 2.85
C SER A 65 19.00 10.79 3.50
N PRO A 66 18.67 10.89 4.79
CA PRO A 66 18.71 12.18 5.50
C PRO A 66 20.08 12.82 5.51
N SER A 67 21.16 12.02 5.60
CA SER A 67 22.54 12.51 5.60
C SER A 67 22.91 13.20 4.29
N ASP A 68 22.40 12.68 3.17
CA ASP A 68 22.73 13.20 1.84
C ASP A 68 21.74 14.27 1.39
N ASN A 69 20.58 14.32 2.03
CA ASN A 69 19.43 15.17 1.68
C ASN A 69 19.05 15.03 0.18
N ARG A 70 19.11 13.79 -0.33
CA ARG A 70 18.82 13.47 -1.73
C ARG A 70 18.35 12.03 -1.91
N TRP A 71 17.75 11.78 -3.06
CA TRP A 71 17.49 10.45 -3.56
C TRP A 71 18.74 9.85 -4.20
N ASN A 72 19.08 8.65 -3.81
CA ASN A 72 20.17 7.88 -4.38
C ASN A 72 19.60 6.68 -5.14
N TYR A 73 20.04 6.48 -6.36
CA TYR A 73 19.66 5.32 -7.15
C TYR A 73 20.20 4.04 -6.49
N VAL A 74 19.36 3.02 -6.42
CA VAL A 74 19.70 1.69 -5.90
C VAL A 74 19.71 0.73 -7.09
N PRO A 75 20.90 0.25 -7.54
CA PRO A 75 21.00 -0.66 -8.69
C PRO A 75 20.12 -1.89 -8.51
N SER A 76 19.31 -2.20 -9.52
CA SER A 76 18.43 -3.34 -9.46
C SER A 76 18.14 -3.90 -10.86
N PRO A 77 17.70 -5.17 -10.99
CA PRO A 77 17.28 -5.73 -12.27
C PRO A 77 15.91 -5.21 -12.75
N MET A 78 15.35 -4.21 -12.06
CA MET A 78 14.00 -3.69 -12.31
C MET A 78 13.98 -2.32 -12.99
N ASP A 79 15.09 -1.85 -13.53
CA ASP A 79 15.23 -0.47 -14.04
C ASP A 79 14.35 -0.14 -15.25
N GLU A 80 13.86 -1.14 -15.96
CA GLU A 80 12.92 -0.98 -17.08
C GLU A 80 11.48 -1.39 -16.71
N LEU A 81 11.23 -1.64 -15.43
CA LEU A 81 9.92 -2.06 -14.92
C LEU A 81 9.29 -0.98 -14.06
N HIS A 82 7.96 -0.89 -14.08
CA HIS A 82 7.25 -0.01 -13.14
C HIS A 82 7.19 -0.69 -11.77
N ILE A 83 7.89 -0.18 -10.77
CA ILE A 83 7.93 -0.76 -9.43
C ILE A 83 6.71 -0.30 -8.63
N GLN A 84 5.64 -1.09 -8.72
CA GLN A 84 4.32 -0.79 -8.17
C GLN A 84 4.26 -0.87 -6.64
N GLN A 85 5.06 -1.78 -6.05
CA GLN A 85 5.13 -2.01 -4.63
C GLN A 85 6.58 -2.16 -4.18
N LEU A 86 6.92 -1.53 -3.06
CA LEU A 86 8.11 -1.78 -2.28
C LEU A 86 7.69 -1.97 -0.83
N THR A 87 8.10 -3.07 -0.21
CA THR A 87 7.76 -3.36 1.18
C THR A 87 8.96 -3.92 1.91
N GLN A 88 9.33 -3.31 3.02
CA GLN A 88 10.35 -3.79 3.94
C GLN A 88 9.68 -4.69 4.98
N ALA A 89 10.36 -5.77 5.39
CA ALA A 89 9.85 -6.64 6.43
C ALA A 89 9.79 -5.88 7.76
N PRO A 90 8.66 -5.95 8.51
CA PRO A 90 8.50 -5.19 9.76
C PRO A 90 9.54 -5.51 10.85
N HIS A 91 10.19 -6.67 10.76
CA HIS A 91 11.17 -7.17 11.73
C HIS A 91 12.62 -7.05 11.27
N ASP A 92 12.85 -6.69 10.00
CA ASP A 92 14.20 -6.52 9.43
C ASP A 92 14.13 -5.64 8.17
N PRO A 93 14.62 -4.39 8.24
CA PRO A 93 14.59 -3.45 7.11
C PRO A 93 15.48 -3.85 5.94
N ASP A 94 16.38 -4.84 6.11
CA ASP A 94 17.22 -5.38 5.04
C ASP A 94 16.49 -6.39 4.15
N ILE A 95 15.38 -6.94 4.62
CA ILE A 95 14.50 -7.79 3.83
C ILE A 95 13.49 -6.89 3.09
N ILE A 96 13.64 -6.81 1.78
CA ILE A 96 12.81 -5.96 0.92
C ILE A 96 12.20 -6.80 -0.19
N PHE A 97 10.90 -6.63 -0.42
CA PHE A 97 10.23 -7.17 -1.59
C PHE A 97 9.78 -6.03 -2.50
N ALA A 98 9.95 -6.25 -3.80
CA ALA A 98 9.50 -5.35 -4.84
C ALA A 98 8.56 -6.08 -5.79
N GLY A 99 7.44 -5.43 -6.12
CA GLY A 99 6.46 -5.94 -7.07
C GLY A 99 6.30 -4.97 -8.23
N THR A 100 6.25 -5.48 -9.45
CA THR A 100 6.33 -4.67 -10.66
C THR A 100 5.09 -4.76 -11.55
N ARG A 101 5.11 -3.99 -12.62
CA ARG A 101 4.30 -4.14 -13.81
C ARG A 101 5.24 -4.18 -15.04
N PRO A 102 5.23 -5.25 -15.85
CA PRO A 102 4.52 -6.54 -15.69
C PRO A 102 4.70 -7.15 -14.31
N ALA A 103 3.74 -8.01 -13.89
CA ALA A 103 3.73 -8.60 -12.57
C ALA A 103 4.91 -9.57 -12.39
N GLU A 104 5.94 -9.11 -11.73
CA GLU A 104 7.09 -9.86 -11.27
C GLU A 104 7.38 -9.51 -9.82
N ILE A 105 7.98 -10.42 -9.08
CA ILE A 105 8.40 -10.22 -7.70
C ILE A 105 9.91 -10.36 -7.62
N PHE A 106 10.52 -9.42 -6.92
CA PHE A 106 11.94 -9.43 -6.59
C PHE A 106 12.11 -9.32 -5.09
N ARG A 107 13.13 -9.96 -4.55
CA ARG A 107 13.50 -9.82 -3.14
C ARG A 107 14.96 -9.44 -2.99
N SER A 108 15.24 -8.67 -1.96
CA SER A 108 16.57 -8.43 -1.41
C SER A 108 16.57 -8.86 0.05
N LEU A 109 17.68 -9.45 0.50
CA LEU A 109 17.91 -9.85 1.89
C LEU A 109 19.09 -9.06 2.51
N ASN A 110 19.53 -7.99 1.86
CA ASN A 110 20.69 -7.19 2.25
C ASN A 110 20.49 -5.69 1.98
N GLY A 111 19.28 -5.20 2.25
CA GLY A 111 18.96 -3.78 2.16
C GLY A 111 18.94 -3.22 0.73
N GLY A 112 18.74 -4.04 -0.28
CA GLY A 112 18.70 -3.62 -1.68
C GLY A 112 20.04 -3.65 -2.39
N LEU A 113 21.11 -4.18 -1.77
CA LEU A 113 22.41 -4.31 -2.41
C LEU A 113 22.41 -5.35 -3.54
N THR A 114 21.66 -6.43 -3.36
CA THR A 114 21.42 -7.44 -4.40
C THR A 114 19.96 -7.86 -4.41
N TRP A 115 19.48 -8.26 -5.59
CA TRP A 115 18.10 -8.64 -5.82
C TRP A 115 18.01 -9.98 -6.52
N ILE A 116 17.02 -10.79 -6.14
CA ILE A 116 16.69 -12.07 -6.73
C ILE A 116 15.25 -12.01 -7.22
N ARG A 117 15.02 -12.39 -8.48
CA ARG A 117 13.67 -12.58 -9.02
C ARG A 117 13.06 -13.85 -8.40
N CYS A 118 11.83 -13.74 -7.91
CA CYS A 118 11.06 -14.85 -7.38
C CYS A 118 10.20 -15.48 -8.47
N GLU A 119 10.21 -16.79 -8.58
CA GLU A 119 9.39 -17.51 -9.57
C GLU A 119 8.03 -17.84 -8.96
N LEU A 120 6.97 -17.23 -9.49
CA LEU A 120 5.57 -17.44 -9.03
C LEU A 120 4.93 -18.75 -9.51
N GLY A 121 5.66 -19.60 -10.22
CA GLY A 121 5.12 -20.81 -10.86
C GLY A 121 4.69 -20.59 -12.31
N ASN A 122 4.08 -21.61 -12.92
CA ASN A 122 3.84 -21.66 -14.38
C ASN A 122 2.57 -20.93 -14.87
N ASP A 123 1.89 -20.14 -14.06
CA ASP A 123 0.69 -19.38 -14.49
C ASP A 123 1.09 -18.18 -15.36
N LYS A 124 1.74 -18.47 -16.50
CA LYS A 124 2.17 -17.47 -17.49
C LYS A 124 1.08 -17.01 -18.45
N GLU A 125 -0.15 -17.41 -18.25
CA GLU A 125 -1.25 -17.10 -19.16
C GLU A 125 -2.22 -16.06 -18.60
N CYS A 126 -1.78 -14.81 -18.53
CA CYS A 126 -2.72 -13.68 -18.51
C CYS A 126 -2.86 -13.14 -19.93
N PHE A 127 -3.86 -13.63 -20.65
CA PHE A 127 -4.15 -13.30 -22.05
C PHE A 127 -4.94 -12.00 -22.25
N PHE A 128 -4.98 -11.07 -21.30
CA PHE A 128 -5.81 -9.87 -21.41
C PHE A 128 -5.02 -8.57 -21.52
N ILE A 129 -5.61 -7.65 -22.24
CA ILE A 129 -5.23 -6.34 -22.79
C ILE A 129 -4.42 -5.42 -21.85
N ASN A 130 -4.37 -5.66 -20.56
CA ASN A 130 -3.55 -4.95 -19.60
C ASN A 130 -2.59 -5.91 -18.91
N THR A 131 -1.31 -5.62 -19.03
CA THR A 131 -0.26 -6.33 -18.31
C THR A 131 -0.54 -6.29 -16.80
N PRO A 132 -0.72 -7.44 -16.11
CA PRO A 132 -0.98 -7.49 -14.69
C PRO A 132 0.11 -6.76 -13.89
N ARG A 133 -0.25 -6.32 -12.70
CA ARG A 133 0.71 -5.71 -11.76
C ARG A 133 0.57 -6.31 -10.38
N ILE A 134 1.61 -6.22 -9.61
CA ILE A 134 1.55 -6.48 -8.18
C ILE A 134 0.80 -5.31 -7.52
N THR A 135 -0.28 -5.61 -6.82
CA THR A 135 -1.15 -4.62 -6.19
C THR A 135 -0.84 -4.41 -4.72
N SER A 136 -0.40 -5.46 -4.01
CA SER A 136 0.18 -5.32 -2.68
C SER A 136 1.16 -6.45 -2.34
N ILE A 137 2.06 -6.17 -1.40
CA ILE A 137 2.95 -7.14 -0.76
C ILE A 137 2.81 -6.95 0.74
N GLN A 138 2.49 -8.02 1.47
CA GLN A 138 2.29 -7.97 2.91
C GLN A 138 3.10 -9.08 3.58
N PHE A 139 3.89 -8.72 4.60
CA PHE A 139 4.48 -9.69 5.49
C PHE A 139 3.44 -10.18 6.49
N ASP A 140 3.50 -11.47 6.79
CA ASP A 140 2.67 -12.05 7.82
C ASP A 140 3.08 -11.49 9.19
N PRO A 141 2.13 -11.02 10.02
CA PRO A 141 2.48 -10.40 11.31
C PRO A 141 2.99 -11.38 12.37
N ILE A 142 2.78 -12.70 12.19
CA ILE A 142 3.21 -13.76 13.10
C ILE A 142 4.38 -14.55 12.51
N GLU A 143 4.21 -15.03 11.28
CA GLU A 143 5.16 -15.89 10.60
C GLU A 143 6.15 -15.07 9.79
N LYS A 144 7.32 -14.77 10.36
CA LYS A 144 8.31 -13.83 9.82
C LYS A 144 8.79 -14.15 8.40
N GLU A 145 8.80 -15.42 8.01
CA GLU A 145 9.22 -15.86 6.68
C GLU A 145 8.06 -15.92 5.68
N THR A 146 6.83 -15.62 6.14
CA THR A 146 5.64 -15.68 5.30
C THR A 146 5.35 -14.32 4.66
N VAL A 147 5.21 -14.35 3.35
CA VAL A 147 4.90 -13.18 2.51
C VAL A 147 3.67 -13.47 1.66
N TRP A 148 2.75 -12.53 1.63
CA TRP A 148 1.54 -12.57 0.84
C TRP A 148 1.59 -11.51 -0.25
N VAL A 149 1.17 -11.88 -1.45
CA VAL A 149 1.14 -10.97 -2.61
C VAL A 149 -0.23 -11.03 -3.25
N THR A 150 -0.77 -9.86 -3.56
CA THR A 150 -1.95 -9.73 -4.41
C THR A 150 -1.54 -9.26 -5.80
N ILE A 151 -2.16 -9.83 -6.81
CA ILE A 151 -1.85 -9.57 -8.22
C ILE A 151 -3.14 -9.24 -8.95
N GLU A 152 -3.16 -8.12 -9.66
CA GLU A 152 -4.26 -7.74 -10.54
C GLU A 152 -4.55 -8.87 -11.52
N ILE A 153 -5.78 -9.38 -11.54
CA ILE A 153 -6.29 -10.48 -12.38
C ILE A 153 -5.58 -11.84 -12.26
N ALA A 154 -4.77 -12.06 -11.20
CA ALA A 154 -4.13 -13.35 -10.93
C ALA A 154 -4.39 -13.86 -9.50
N GLY A 155 -4.86 -12.99 -8.60
CA GLY A 155 -5.28 -13.36 -7.26
C GLY A 155 -4.19 -13.26 -6.22
N ILE A 156 -4.26 -14.14 -5.23
CA ILE A 156 -3.42 -14.14 -4.03
C ILE A 156 -2.39 -15.25 -4.13
N PHE A 157 -1.14 -14.91 -3.85
CA PHE A 157 -0.04 -15.86 -3.70
C PHE A 157 0.58 -15.73 -2.31
N LYS A 158 0.96 -16.85 -1.75
CA LYS A 158 1.60 -16.96 -0.42
C LYS A 158 2.91 -17.72 -0.53
N SER A 159 3.93 -17.21 0.10
CA SER A 159 5.20 -17.91 0.35
C SER A 159 5.41 -18.06 1.85
N THR A 160 5.95 -19.17 2.29
CA THR A 160 6.32 -19.44 3.69
C THR A 160 7.84 -19.56 3.88
N ASP A 161 8.62 -19.18 2.87
CA ASP A 161 10.08 -19.32 2.81
C ASP A 161 10.75 -18.07 2.21
N LEU A 162 10.21 -16.88 2.53
CA LEU A 162 10.68 -15.59 2.02
C LEU A 162 10.77 -15.54 0.49
N GLY A 163 9.78 -16.11 -0.22
CA GLY A 163 9.66 -15.99 -1.67
C GLY A 163 10.52 -16.96 -2.47
N VAL A 164 11.00 -18.07 -1.87
CA VAL A 164 11.65 -19.15 -2.62
C VAL A 164 10.62 -19.96 -3.38
N THR A 165 9.51 -20.30 -2.72
CA THR A 165 8.37 -21.00 -3.31
C THR A 165 7.07 -20.24 -3.06
N TRP A 166 6.09 -20.42 -3.94
CA TRP A 166 4.81 -19.73 -3.87
C TRP A 166 3.66 -20.71 -4.11
N GLU A 167 2.58 -20.53 -3.37
CA GLU A 167 1.30 -21.20 -3.60
C GLU A 167 0.21 -20.20 -3.92
N LYS A 168 -0.70 -20.55 -4.84
CA LYS A 168 -1.88 -19.74 -5.18
C LYS A 168 -3.00 -20.02 -4.18
N CYS A 169 -3.58 -18.97 -3.60
CA CYS A 169 -4.57 -19.03 -2.52
C CYS A 169 -5.90 -18.37 -2.94
N ASN A 170 -6.53 -18.80 -4.02
CA ASN A 170 -7.72 -18.16 -4.59
C ASN A 170 -9.05 -18.89 -4.32
N ASN A 171 -9.04 -20.02 -3.62
CA ASN A 171 -10.25 -20.84 -3.46
C ASN A 171 -11.37 -20.05 -2.76
N GLY A 172 -12.49 -19.85 -3.45
CA GLY A 172 -13.66 -19.10 -2.96
C GLY A 172 -13.64 -17.59 -3.24
N LEU A 173 -12.58 -17.04 -3.86
CA LEU A 173 -12.65 -15.70 -4.43
C LEU A 173 -13.61 -15.68 -5.62
N ILE A 174 -14.42 -14.63 -5.72
CA ILE A 174 -15.30 -14.44 -6.88
C ILE A 174 -14.64 -13.63 -8.00
N SER A 175 -13.53 -12.96 -7.70
CA SER A 175 -12.68 -12.29 -8.66
C SER A 175 -11.21 -12.49 -8.31
N ASP A 176 -10.39 -12.75 -9.32
CA ASP A 176 -8.92 -12.80 -9.21
C ASP A 176 -8.29 -11.38 -9.31
N ASP A 177 -9.06 -10.31 -9.53
CA ASP A 177 -8.56 -8.94 -9.43
C ASP A 177 -8.51 -8.49 -7.97
N THR A 178 -7.39 -8.84 -7.35
CA THR A 178 -7.14 -8.62 -5.92
C THR A 178 -6.26 -7.39 -5.69
N HIS A 179 -6.56 -6.63 -4.63
CA HIS A 179 -5.94 -5.33 -4.44
C HIS A 179 -5.08 -5.23 -3.18
N ASN A 180 -5.59 -5.67 -2.01
CA ASN A 180 -4.87 -5.50 -0.76
C ASN A 180 -5.33 -6.51 0.30
N LEU A 181 -4.44 -6.83 1.25
CA LEU A 181 -4.70 -7.73 2.37
C LEU A 181 -4.53 -7.02 3.71
N VAL A 182 -5.29 -7.44 4.71
CA VAL A 182 -5.08 -7.07 6.10
C VAL A 182 -5.33 -8.26 7.02
N PHE A 183 -4.54 -8.34 8.11
CA PHE A 183 -4.52 -9.47 9.04
C PHE A 183 -4.96 -9.02 10.43
N PHE A 184 -5.77 -9.85 11.07
CA PHE A 184 -6.10 -9.78 12.49
C PHE A 184 -5.88 -11.14 13.14
N ASP A 185 -4.92 -11.21 14.08
CA ASP A 185 -4.51 -12.44 14.75
C ASP A 185 -5.05 -12.52 16.19
N GLU A 186 -5.64 -11.44 16.69
CA GLU A 186 -6.03 -11.26 18.09
C GLU A 186 -7.55 -11.23 18.26
N VAL A 187 -8.28 -11.90 17.36
CA VAL A 187 -9.75 -11.90 17.37
C VAL A 187 -10.26 -13.14 18.07
N GLU A 188 -11.32 -12.99 18.88
CA GLU A 188 -12.08 -14.13 19.38
C GLU A 188 -12.59 -14.96 18.19
N GLY A 189 -12.33 -16.26 18.18
CA GLY A 189 -12.62 -17.15 17.05
C GLY A 189 -11.43 -17.38 16.10
N GLY A 190 -10.25 -16.82 16.39
CA GLY A 190 -9.03 -17.08 15.64
C GLY A 190 -8.69 -16.01 14.61
N ARG A 191 -7.70 -16.30 13.80
CA ARG A 191 -7.18 -15.39 12.78
C ARG A 191 -8.22 -15.04 11.71
N LYS A 192 -8.28 -13.77 11.32
CA LYS A 192 -9.05 -13.28 10.18
C LYS A 192 -8.13 -12.58 9.19
N ILE A 193 -8.27 -12.92 7.92
CA ILE A 193 -7.60 -12.23 6.82
C ILE A 193 -8.68 -11.65 5.92
N TRP A 194 -8.53 -10.39 5.57
CA TRP A 194 -9.42 -9.69 4.65
C TRP A 194 -8.68 -9.37 3.36
N CYS A 195 -9.36 -9.56 2.22
CA CYS A 195 -8.88 -9.19 0.89
C CYS A 195 -9.88 -8.28 0.20
N SER A 196 -9.44 -7.09 -0.21
CA SER A 196 -10.22 -6.21 -1.09
C SER A 196 -10.00 -6.59 -2.55
N THR A 197 -11.07 -6.65 -3.33
CA THR A 197 -11.07 -7.03 -4.75
C THR A 197 -11.94 -6.06 -5.57
N GLU A 198 -11.99 -6.24 -6.89
CA GLU A 198 -12.93 -5.49 -7.74
C GLU A 198 -14.40 -5.87 -7.48
N GLU A 199 -14.66 -7.07 -6.96
CA GLU A 199 -15.98 -7.65 -6.73
C GLU A 199 -16.29 -7.80 -5.25
N GLY A 200 -15.76 -6.92 -4.38
CA GLY A 200 -16.12 -6.86 -2.97
C GLY A 200 -15.01 -7.20 -1.99
N LEU A 201 -15.40 -7.38 -0.74
CA LEU A 201 -14.52 -7.74 0.36
C LEU A 201 -14.63 -9.24 0.65
N HIS A 202 -13.52 -9.93 0.66
CA HIS A 202 -13.46 -11.35 0.98
C HIS A 202 -12.77 -11.57 2.32
N ARG A 203 -13.24 -12.59 3.04
CA ARG A 203 -12.69 -13.01 4.33
C ARG A 203 -12.21 -14.45 4.28
N SER A 204 -11.04 -14.70 4.88
CA SER A 204 -10.57 -16.04 5.25
C SER A 204 -10.40 -16.14 6.76
N THR A 205 -10.77 -17.30 7.33
CA THR A 205 -10.57 -17.67 8.73
C THR A 205 -9.70 -18.93 8.88
N ASP A 206 -9.16 -19.43 7.78
CA ASP A 206 -8.35 -20.63 7.70
C ASP A 206 -7.00 -20.38 7.02
N ASN A 207 -6.43 -19.20 7.31
CA ASN A 207 -5.11 -18.79 6.83
C ASN A 207 -4.97 -18.74 5.30
N GLY A 208 -6.05 -18.31 4.60
CA GLY A 208 -6.10 -18.13 3.16
C GLY A 208 -6.43 -19.38 2.36
N ALA A 209 -6.72 -20.51 3.02
CA ALA A 209 -7.09 -21.74 2.31
C ALA A 209 -8.45 -21.60 1.61
N ASN A 210 -9.39 -20.88 2.21
CA ASN A 210 -10.70 -20.59 1.62
C ASN A 210 -11.11 -19.13 1.89
N TRP A 211 -11.79 -18.55 0.90
CA TRP A 211 -12.32 -17.18 0.97
C TRP A 211 -13.84 -17.18 0.84
N THR A 212 -14.48 -16.27 1.54
CA THR A 212 -15.92 -16.03 1.45
C THR A 212 -16.19 -14.55 1.24
N LEU A 213 -17.09 -14.22 0.31
CA LEU A 213 -17.55 -12.85 0.14
C LEU A 213 -18.24 -12.37 1.43
N HIS A 214 -17.87 -11.18 1.87
CA HIS A 214 -18.51 -10.50 2.98
C HIS A 214 -19.34 -9.33 2.43
N GLU A 215 -20.65 -9.42 2.54
CA GLU A 215 -21.54 -8.38 2.08
C GLU A 215 -21.47 -7.14 2.98
N ILE A 216 -21.34 -5.97 2.37
CA ILE A 216 -21.32 -4.68 3.05
C ILE A 216 -22.49 -3.85 2.52
N PRO A 217 -23.67 -3.84 3.20
CA PRO A 217 -24.83 -3.09 2.74
C PRO A 217 -24.60 -1.58 2.57
N GLN A 218 -23.61 -1.03 3.25
CA GLN A 218 -23.22 0.37 3.19
C GLN A 218 -22.34 0.70 1.98
N ALA A 219 -21.76 -0.30 1.30
CA ALA A 219 -20.94 -0.09 0.11
C ALA A 219 -21.86 0.07 -1.12
N PRO A 220 -21.87 1.26 -1.76
CA PRO A 220 -22.73 1.48 -2.92
C PRO A 220 -22.21 0.82 -4.20
N TRP A 221 -20.94 0.35 -4.20
CA TRP A 221 -20.27 -0.29 -5.33
C TRP A 221 -19.44 -1.46 -4.87
N ALA A 222 -19.15 -2.38 -5.78
CA ALA A 222 -18.34 -3.57 -5.51
C ALA A 222 -16.82 -3.30 -5.53
N TYR A 223 -16.36 -2.30 -6.28
CA TYR A 223 -14.93 -2.03 -6.43
C TYR A 223 -14.30 -1.54 -5.11
N MET A 224 -13.46 -2.38 -4.50
CA MET A 224 -12.79 -2.11 -3.23
C MET A 224 -11.29 -2.08 -3.42
N ARG A 225 -10.67 -0.87 -3.34
CA ARG A 225 -9.28 -0.68 -3.74
C ARG A 225 -8.27 -0.93 -2.61
N CYS A 226 -8.54 -0.47 -1.42
CA CYS A 226 -7.58 -0.54 -0.32
C CYS A 226 -8.28 -0.87 0.99
N ILE A 227 -7.70 -1.79 1.74
CA ILE A 227 -8.11 -2.10 3.09
C ILE A 227 -6.92 -1.93 4.03
N LYS A 228 -7.10 -1.24 5.14
CA LYS A 228 -6.06 -1.02 6.16
C LYS A 228 -6.65 -1.05 7.55
N ARG A 229 -5.92 -1.65 8.49
CA ARG A 229 -6.24 -1.52 9.91
C ARG A 229 -5.60 -0.26 10.48
N ARG A 230 -6.20 0.31 11.50
CA ARG A 230 -5.51 1.25 12.38
C ARG A 230 -4.29 0.55 12.97
N ALA A 231 -3.18 1.25 13.11
CA ALA A 231 -1.91 0.62 13.45
C ALA A 231 -1.76 0.32 14.96
N ASP A 232 -2.85 -0.16 15.56
CA ASP A 232 -2.94 -0.65 16.94
C ASP A 232 -3.78 -1.95 16.98
N ARG A 233 -4.12 -2.40 18.17
CA ARG A 233 -4.92 -3.62 18.40
C ARG A 233 -6.42 -3.35 18.60
N SER A 234 -6.92 -2.17 18.23
CA SER A 234 -8.29 -1.74 18.52
C SER A 234 -9.38 -2.44 17.69
N GLY A 235 -9.01 -3.17 16.65
CA GLY A 235 -9.98 -3.74 15.68
C GLY A 235 -10.53 -2.72 14.68
N VAL A 236 -10.11 -1.45 14.77
CA VAL A 236 -10.51 -0.42 13.80
C VAL A 236 -9.82 -0.65 12.47
N MET A 237 -10.61 -0.57 11.41
CA MET A 237 -10.11 -0.70 10.03
C MET A 237 -10.87 0.20 9.06
N PHE A 238 -10.26 0.42 7.91
CA PHE A 238 -10.76 1.29 6.85
C PHE A 238 -10.79 0.53 5.54
N LEU A 239 -11.83 0.78 4.75
CA LEU A 239 -12.01 0.19 3.43
C LEU A 239 -12.37 1.30 2.44
N SER A 240 -11.60 1.40 1.37
CA SER A 240 -11.93 2.31 0.28
C SER A 240 -12.81 1.63 -0.77
N VAL A 241 -13.89 2.28 -1.13
CA VAL A 241 -14.87 1.84 -2.13
C VAL A 241 -14.97 2.89 -3.21
N GLY A 242 -14.89 2.49 -4.47
CA GLY A 242 -15.02 3.38 -5.63
C GLY A 242 -16.11 2.89 -6.58
N ASP A 243 -16.58 3.78 -7.44
CA ASP A 243 -17.55 3.43 -8.49
C ASP A 243 -16.91 2.58 -9.62
N LYS A 244 -15.62 2.66 -9.79
CA LYS A 244 -14.79 1.88 -10.75
C LYS A 244 -13.30 2.13 -10.51
N PRO A 245 -12.39 1.40 -11.18
CA PRO A 245 -10.97 1.76 -11.20
C PRO A 245 -10.76 3.22 -11.64
N SER A 246 -9.99 3.98 -10.89
CA SER A 246 -9.83 5.44 -10.98
C SER A 246 -11.12 6.23 -10.67
N GLY A 247 -12.25 5.87 -11.21
CA GLY A 247 -13.58 6.34 -10.87
C GLY A 247 -13.82 7.84 -10.99
N GLU A 248 -15.05 8.25 -10.71
CA GLU A 248 -15.48 9.64 -10.64
C GLU A 248 -15.80 10.06 -9.19
N THR A 249 -15.92 9.04 -8.31
CA THR A 249 -16.18 9.23 -6.88
C THR A 249 -15.74 8.02 -6.08
N GLY A 250 -15.73 8.17 -4.76
CA GLY A 250 -15.44 7.10 -3.82
C GLY A 250 -15.87 7.45 -2.40
N ILE A 251 -15.97 6.44 -1.57
CA ILE A 251 -16.22 6.60 -0.13
C ILE A 251 -15.16 5.85 0.67
N LEU A 252 -14.95 6.29 1.88
CA LEU A 252 -14.16 5.58 2.89
C LEU A 252 -15.12 4.99 3.92
N LEU A 253 -15.09 3.68 4.07
CA LEU A 253 -15.82 2.98 5.13
C LEU A 253 -14.89 2.75 6.31
N ARG A 254 -15.45 2.76 7.52
CA ARG A 254 -14.78 2.49 8.78
C ARG A 254 -15.51 1.37 9.52
N SER A 255 -14.75 0.44 10.07
CA SER A 255 -15.23 -0.60 10.99
C SER A 255 -14.57 -0.41 12.35
N ASN A 256 -15.29 -0.77 13.42
CA ASN A 256 -14.81 -0.76 14.81
C ASN A 256 -14.74 -2.18 15.41
N ASP A 257 -15.07 -3.21 14.65
CA ASP A 257 -15.31 -4.58 15.10
C ASP A 257 -14.63 -5.62 14.21
N TYR A 258 -13.39 -5.33 13.78
CA TYR A 258 -12.59 -6.23 12.94
C TYR A 258 -13.23 -6.55 11.58
N GLY A 259 -14.01 -5.62 11.02
CA GLY A 259 -14.60 -5.73 9.69
C GLY A 259 -15.98 -6.40 9.65
N GLU A 260 -16.61 -6.70 10.79
CA GLU A 260 -17.95 -7.30 10.80
C GLU A 260 -19.05 -6.31 10.39
N THR A 261 -18.93 -5.06 10.86
CA THR A 261 -19.84 -3.98 10.46
C THR A 261 -19.10 -2.74 9.98
N TRP A 262 -19.74 -1.97 9.11
CA TRP A 262 -19.13 -0.83 8.45
C TRP A 262 -20.02 0.41 8.48
N GLU A 263 -19.41 1.57 8.59
CA GLU A 263 -20.06 2.88 8.52
C GLU A 263 -19.29 3.80 7.58
N ASP A 264 -19.96 4.79 7.00
CA ASP A 264 -19.30 5.83 6.21
C ASP A 264 -18.43 6.70 7.13
N ALA A 265 -17.14 6.78 6.85
CA ALA A 265 -16.18 7.65 7.57
C ALA A 265 -16.41 9.16 7.31
N ARG A 266 -17.29 9.52 6.38
CA ARG A 266 -17.75 10.88 6.07
C ARG A 266 -16.60 11.84 5.74
N LEU A 267 -15.85 11.52 4.68
CA LEU A 267 -14.84 12.43 4.16
C LEU A 267 -15.48 13.78 3.75
N PRO A 268 -14.87 14.93 4.12
CA PRO A 268 -15.45 16.24 3.86
C PRO A 268 -15.41 16.61 2.38
N GLY A 269 -16.49 17.21 1.89
CA GLY A 269 -16.62 17.73 0.54
C GLY A 269 -16.84 16.64 -0.52
N TYR A 270 -16.57 17.00 -1.77
CA TYR A 270 -16.67 16.09 -2.90
C TYR A 270 -15.39 15.26 -3.04
N VAL A 271 -15.52 13.94 -3.11
CA VAL A 271 -14.43 12.98 -3.36
C VAL A 271 -14.34 12.78 -4.89
N ASN A 272 -13.26 13.22 -5.50
CA ASN A 272 -13.14 13.39 -6.97
C ASN A 272 -12.80 12.11 -7.74
N SER A 273 -12.55 11.00 -7.05
CA SER A 273 -12.25 9.69 -7.64
C SER A 273 -12.14 8.63 -6.54
N THR A 274 -11.90 7.38 -6.92
CA THR A 274 -11.65 6.29 -5.97
C THR A 274 -10.53 6.65 -4.99
N ILE A 275 -10.78 6.43 -3.69
CA ILE A 275 -9.74 6.52 -2.67
C ILE A 275 -8.75 5.38 -2.92
N TRP A 276 -7.49 5.74 -3.22
CA TRP A 276 -6.53 4.78 -3.76
C TRP A 276 -5.70 4.08 -2.70
N TRP A 277 -5.33 4.82 -1.64
CA TRP A 277 -4.51 4.28 -0.56
C TRP A 277 -4.85 4.91 0.78
N ILE A 278 -4.55 4.17 1.85
CA ILE A 278 -4.71 4.58 3.24
C ILE A 278 -3.38 4.34 3.94
N ALA A 279 -2.85 5.34 4.63
CA ALA A 279 -1.59 5.28 5.35
C ALA A 279 -1.81 5.35 6.85
N THR A 280 -1.42 4.30 7.56
CA THR A 280 -1.38 4.19 9.02
C THR A 280 0.04 3.92 9.48
N ASN A 281 0.39 4.30 10.71
CA ASN A 281 1.72 4.05 11.26
C ASN A 281 1.61 3.80 12.77
N PRO A 282 2.30 2.80 13.33
CA PRO A 282 2.24 2.50 14.78
C PRO A 282 2.82 3.59 15.68
N ALA A 283 3.62 4.51 15.14
CA ALA A 283 4.15 5.63 15.89
C ALA A 283 3.05 6.58 16.42
N ASP A 284 1.94 6.69 15.69
CA ASP A 284 0.71 7.35 16.13
C ASP A 284 -0.51 6.74 15.41
N PRO A 285 -1.23 5.83 16.06
CA PRO A 285 -2.42 5.21 15.49
C PRO A 285 -3.57 6.18 15.20
N ASN A 286 -3.53 7.40 15.77
CA ASN A 286 -4.55 8.41 15.54
C ASN A 286 -4.31 9.20 14.24
N LEU A 287 -3.05 9.26 13.77
CA LEU A 287 -2.72 9.96 12.54
C LEU A 287 -2.88 9.02 11.34
N ILE A 288 -3.83 9.33 10.48
CA ILE A 288 -4.15 8.57 9.29
C ILE A 288 -4.26 9.52 8.11
N PHE A 289 -3.65 9.14 6.98
CA PHE A 289 -3.87 9.81 5.71
C PHE A 289 -4.58 8.86 4.75
N CYS A 290 -5.45 9.40 3.91
CA CYS A 290 -5.87 8.71 2.70
C CYS A 290 -5.88 9.69 1.53
N HIS A 291 -5.84 9.15 0.32
CA HIS A 291 -5.87 9.99 -0.87
C HIS A 291 -6.71 9.36 -1.97
N THR A 292 -7.29 10.22 -2.82
CA THR A 292 -7.87 9.78 -4.07
C THR A 292 -6.78 9.61 -5.13
N ILE A 293 -7.04 8.81 -6.17
CA ILE A 293 -6.08 8.68 -7.27
C ILE A 293 -5.83 10.01 -7.99
N LEU A 294 -6.83 10.90 -8.05
CA LEU A 294 -6.72 12.21 -8.69
C LEU A 294 -6.21 13.33 -7.75
N GLY A 295 -5.56 12.98 -6.64
CA GLY A 295 -4.70 13.89 -5.91
C GLY A 295 -5.28 14.61 -4.70
N GLN A 296 -6.53 14.35 -4.32
CA GLN A 296 -7.03 14.83 -3.04
C GLN A 296 -6.40 14.04 -1.89
N VAL A 297 -5.98 14.76 -0.85
CA VAL A 297 -5.45 14.16 0.38
C VAL A 297 -6.37 14.50 1.53
N PHE A 298 -6.67 13.51 2.35
CA PHE A 298 -7.44 13.65 3.58
C PHE A 298 -6.61 13.19 4.76
N ARG A 299 -6.78 13.84 5.91
CA ARG A 299 -6.10 13.55 7.16
C ARG A 299 -7.11 13.36 8.29
N SER A 300 -6.86 12.39 9.14
CA SER A 300 -7.46 12.28 10.47
C SER A 300 -6.36 12.31 11.51
N THR A 301 -6.61 12.95 12.66
CA THR A 301 -5.72 12.99 13.84
C THR A 301 -6.37 12.38 15.08
N ASP A 302 -7.51 11.72 14.92
CA ASP A 302 -8.31 11.12 16.00
C ASP A 302 -8.69 9.65 15.73
N GLY A 303 -7.87 8.95 14.93
CA GLY A 303 -8.09 7.53 14.62
C GLY A 303 -9.20 7.29 13.63
N GLY A 304 -9.46 8.24 12.73
CA GLY A 304 -10.44 8.13 11.65
C GLY A 304 -11.87 8.44 12.08
N GLN A 305 -12.07 9.16 13.21
CA GLN A 305 -13.40 9.61 13.63
C GLN A 305 -13.82 10.88 12.88
N ASN A 306 -12.88 11.81 12.69
CA ASN A 306 -13.07 13.01 11.91
C ASN A 306 -11.96 13.16 10.86
N TRP A 307 -12.30 13.77 9.74
CA TRP A 307 -11.41 13.95 8.60
C TRP A 307 -11.37 15.39 8.13
N GLU A 308 -10.21 15.82 7.68
CA GLU A 308 -9.98 17.10 7.05
C GLU A 308 -9.44 16.88 5.63
N LYS A 309 -9.95 17.65 4.67
CA LYS A 309 -9.41 17.68 3.31
C LYS A 309 -8.24 18.67 3.26
N MET A 310 -7.06 18.21 2.82
CA MET A 310 -5.94 19.10 2.60
C MET A 310 -6.20 20.04 1.43
N GLN A 311 -5.73 21.28 1.54
CA GLN A 311 -6.02 22.31 0.57
C GLN A 311 -5.37 22.06 -0.80
N ARG A 312 -4.14 21.49 -0.79
CA ARG A 312 -3.40 21.23 -2.02
C ARG A 312 -3.74 19.87 -2.60
N GLU A 313 -4.09 19.84 -3.87
CA GLU A 313 -4.16 18.61 -4.68
C GLU A 313 -2.83 18.39 -5.42
N LEU A 314 -2.36 17.13 -5.46
CA LEU A 314 -1.00 16.78 -5.91
C LEU A 314 -0.95 16.16 -7.32
N GLY A 315 -2.09 16.09 -8.03
CA GLY A 315 -2.22 15.33 -9.27
C GLY A 315 -2.38 13.84 -8.98
N GLU A 316 -1.95 12.95 -9.87
CA GLU A 316 -2.13 11.52 -9.69
C GLU A 316 -1.20 11.00 -8.59
N ILE A 317 -1.78 10.55 -7.44
CA ILE A 317 -1.05 9.94 -6.33
C ILE A 317 -1.24 8.43 -6.39
N ARG A 318 -0.16 7.67 -6.23
CA ARG A 318 -0.19 6.21 -6.16
C ARG A 318 -0.05 5.66 -4.75
N MET A 319 0.73 6.31 -3.93
CA MET A 319 0.92 5.93 -2.54
C MET A 319 1.23 7.14 -1.66
N ILE A 320 0.70 7.13 -0.46
CA ILE A 320 1.08 8.03 0.62
C ILE A 320 1.61 7.19 1.78
N ALA A 321 2.66 7.67 2.43
CA ALA A 321 3.20 7.09 3.66
C ALA A 321 3.69 8.21 4.57
N TRP A 322 3.90 7.90 5.85
CA TRP A 322 4.48 8.86 6.78
C TRP A 322 5.29 8.15 7.87
N GLN A 323 6.19 8.87 8.47
CA GLN A 323 6.99 8.39 9.61
C GLN A 323 7.33 9.55 10.55
N PRO A 324 7.71 9.28 11.81
CA PRO A 324 8.31 10.28 12.67
C PRO A 324 9.53 10.90 12.00
N THR A 325 9.65 12.23 12.10
CA THR A 325 10.87 12.91 11.67
C THR A 325 11.99 12.56 12.64
N PRO A 326 13.19 12.15 12.17
CA PRO A 326 14.33 11.92 13.04
C PRO A 326 14.60 13.14 13.93
N ALA A 327 15.03 12.90 15.18
CA ALA A 327 15.57 13.96 16.01
C ALA A 327 16.87 14.50 15.36
N GLU A 328 17.00 15.82 15.35
CA GLU A 328 18.22 16.49 14.89
C GLU A 328 19.42 16.19 15.79
#